data_0d455216b4cf41d2171201f55cf97dac
#
_entry.id   0d455216b4cf41d2171201f55cf97dac
#
_cell.length_a   1.000
_cell.length_b   1.000
_cell.length_c   1.000
_cell.angle_alpha   90.00
_cell.angle_beta   90.00
_cell.angle_gamma   90.00
#
_symmetry.space_group_name_H-M   'P 1'
#
loop_
_entity.id
_entity.type
_entity.pdbx_description
1 polymer ?
#
loop_
_entity_poly.entity_id
_entity_poly.type
_entity_poly.pdbx_seq_one_letter_code
_entity_poly.pdbx_strand_id
1 'polypeptide(L)' 'MVKMVGNFEVKDWAHWKKMFDEHSGPREAAGIKTIYVGNELENPNKVHIVMETPAADTMQKFMQN' A
#
# COMPACT_ATOMS: atom_id res chain seq x y z
N MET A 1 17.09 -3.25 -0.91
CA MET A 1 15.64 -3.32 -0.69
C MET A 1 14.92 -2.95 -1.98
N VAL A 2 13.80 -3.59 -2.22
CA VAL A 2 13.01 -3.40 -3.43
C VAL A 2 11.90 -2.39 -3.15
N LYS A 3 11.80 -1.38 -4.00
CA LYS A 3 10.69 -0.42 -3.93
C LYS A 3 9.60 -0.82 -4.91
N MET A 4 8.36 -0.77 -4.44
CA MET A 4 7.20 -1.02 -5.28
C MET A 4 6.36 0.22 -5.38
N VAL A 5 6.01 0.57 -6.62
CA VAL A 5 5.12 1.69 -6.90
C VAL A 5 3.83 1.12 -7.48
N GLY A 6 2.71 1.41 -6.83
CA GLY A 6 1.42 0.95 -7.27
C GLY A 6 0.44 2.09 -7.43
N ASN A 7 -0.49 1.92 -8.35
CA ASN A 7 -1.62 2.82 -8.45
C ASN A 7 -2.87 2.00 -8.78
N PHE A 8 -3.97 2.37 -8.17
CA PHE A 8 -5.23 1.67 -8.34
C PHE A 8 -6.38 2.56 -7.92
N GLU A 9 -7.58 2.17 -8.30
CA GLU A 9 -8.77 2.92 -7.97
C GLU A 9 -9.57 2.20 -6.90
N VAL A 10 -10.08 2.97 -5.92
CA VAL A 10 -10.90 2.44 -4.83
C VAL A 10 -12.28 3.10 -4.88
N LYS A 11 -13.24 2.51 -4.20
CA LYS A 11 -14.61 3.04 -4.18
C LYS A 11 -14.74 4.25 -3.27
N ASP A 12 -13.96 4.29 -2.19
CA ASP A 12 -14.03 5.35 -1.19
C ASP A 12 -12.65 5.50 -0.56
N TRP A 13 -11.97 6.59 -0.86
CA TRP A 13 -10.64 6.86 -0.37
C TRP A 13 -10.57 6.87 1.16
N ALA A 14 -11.49 7.54 1.81
CA ALA A 14 -11.45 7.67 3.27
C ALA A 14 -11.59 6.30 3.95
N HIS A 15 -12.49 5.48 3.46
CA HIS A 15 -12.67 4.11 3.97
C HIS A 15 -11.45 3.25 3.70
N TRP A 16 -10.93 3.31 2.47
CA TRP A 16 -9.75 2.54 2.09
C TRP A 16 -8.54 2.92 2.94
N LYS A 17 -8.33 4.23 3.13
CA LYS A 17 -7.19 4.72 3.93
C LYS A 17 -7.27 4.25 5.38
N LYS A 18 -8.47 4.25 5.94
CA LYS A 18 -8.69 3.76 7.29
C LYS A 18 -8.33 2.27 7.39
N MET A 19 -8.79 1.47 6.44
CA MET A 19 -8.47 0.04 6.40
C MET A 19 -6.97 -0.20 6.20
N PHE A 20 -6.35 0.59 5.35
CA PHE A 20 -4.92 0.52 5.11
C PHE A 20 -4.13 0.78 6.39
N ASP A 21 -4.50 1.81 7.14
CA ASP A 21 -3.83 2.15 8.39
C ASP A 21 -4.03 1.07 9.46
N GLU A 22 -5.21 0.49 9.53
CA GLU A 22 -5.51 -0.58 10.50
C GLU A 22 -4.69 -1.84 10.24
N HIS A 23 -4.29 -2.07 8.99
CA HIS A 23 -3.50 -3.24 8.61
C HIS A 23 -1.99 -2.96 8.57
N SER A 24 -1.54 -1.88 9.18
CA SER A 24 -0.10 -1.55 9.21
C SER A 24 0.72 -2.59 9.99
N GLY A 25 0.16 -3.14 11.07
CA GLY A 25 0.86 -4.14 11.87
C GLY A 25 1.31 -5.36 11.06
N PRO A 26 0.39 -6.03 10.33
CA PRO A 26 0.78 -7.16 9.48
C PRO A 26 1.81 -6.80 8.41
N ARG A 27 1.71 -5.62 7.81
CA ARG A 27 2.69 -5.18 6.81
C ARG A 27 4.08 -5.02 7.43
N GLU A 28 4.16 -4.39 8.58
CA GLU A 28 5.43 -4.20 9.28
C GLU A 28 6.03 -5.52 9.72
N ALA A 29 5.19 -6.44 10.19
CA ALA A 29 5.64 -7.77 10.58
C ALA A 29 6.21 -8.55 9.40
N ALA A 30 5.73 -8.30 8.19
CA ALA A 30 6.24 -8.91 6.97
C ALA A 30 7.49 -8.19 6.44
N GLY A 31 7.92 -7.11 7.09
CA GLY A 31 9.09 -6.34 6.64
C GLY A 31 8.78 -5.32 5.57
N ILE A 32 7.51 -5.03 5.34
CA ILE A 32 7.08 -4.08 4.32
C ILE A 32 6.98 -2.69 4.93
N LYS A 33 7.69 -1.74 4.35
CA LYS A 33 7.69 -0.35 4.81
C LYS A 33 6.93 0.53 3.83
N THR A 34 5.95 1.27 4.33
CA THR A 34 5.22 2.23 3.53
C THR A 34 5.99 3.54 3.50
N ILE A 35 6.40 3.97 2.31
CA ILE A 35 7.15 5.21 2.13
C ILE A 35 6.20 6.35 1.84
N TYR A 36 5.19 6.10 1.00
CA TYR A 36 4.23 7.12 0.59
C TYR A 36 2.90 6.47 0.28
N VAL A 37 1.83 7.14 0.64
CA VAL A 37 0.48 6.80 0.23
C VAL A 37 -0.30 8.09 0.05
N GLY A 38 -1.00 8.20 -1.07
CA GLY A 38 -1.77 9.40 -1.38
C GLY A 38 -2.79 9.13 -2.46
N ASN A 39 -3.56 10.16 -2.78
CA ASN A 39 -4.57 10.09 -3.83
C ASN A 39 -4.43 11.29 -4.77
N GLU A 40 -5.04 11.19 -5.94
CA GLU A 40 -5.00 12.28 -6.91
C GLU A 40 -5.98 13.39 -6.53
N LEU A 41 -5.57 14.62 -6.79
CA LEU A 41 -6.40 15.78 -6.50
C LEU A 41 -7.69 15.79 -7.34
N GLU A 42 -7.59 15.39 -8.60
CA GLU A 42 -8.73 15.40 -9.53
C GLU A 42 -9.61 14.16 -9.38
N ASN A 43 -9.04 13.05 -8.90
CA ASN A 43 -9.78 11.81 -8.67
C ASN A 43 -9.36 11.24 -7.31
N PRO A 44 -10.06 11.62 -6.23
CA PRO A 44 -9.68 11.20 -4.88
C PRO A 44 -9.69 9.69 -4.66
N ASN A 45 -10.38 8.94 -5.50
CA ASN A 45 -10.42 7.48 -5.38
C ASN A 45 -9.27 6.80 -6.11
N LYS A 46 -8.43 7.55 -6.80
CA LYS A 46 -7.23 7.00 -7.43
C LYS A 46 -6.06 7.09 -6.47
N VAL A 47 -5.58 5.93 -6.05
CA VAL A 47 -4.57 5.80 -5.01
C VAL A 47 -3.20 5.57 -5.62
N HIS A 48 -2.20 6.27 -5.09
CA HIS A 48 -0.79 6.06 -5.44
C HIS A 48 -0.06 5.65 -4.17
N ILE A 49 0.71 4.58 -4.25
CA ILE A 49 1.39 4.01 -3.10
C ILE A 49 2.82 3.64 -3.46
N VAL A 50 3.74 3.89 -2.54
CA VAL A 50 5.14 3.47 -2.65
C VAL A 50 5.48 2.70 -1.39
N MET A 51 5.91 1.47 -1.57
CA MET A 51 6.32 0.60 -0.47
C MET A 51 7.71 0.04 -0.72
N GLU A 52 8.38 -0.33 0.35
CA GLU A 52 9.71 -0.91 0.30
C GLU A 52 9.71 -2.23 1.06
N THR A 53 10.34 -3.24 0.49
CA THR A 53 10.40 -4.57 1.07
C THR A 53 11.80 -5.14 0.90
N PRO A 54 12.25 -6.05 1.80
CA PRO A 54 13.57 -6.66 1.67
C PRO A 54 13.75 -7.48 0.39
N ALA A 55 12.67 -8.07 -0.12
CA ALA A 55 12.71 -8.88 -1.32
C ALA A 55 11.37 -8.82 -2.05
N ALA A 56 11.40 -8.94 -3.37
CA ALA A 56 10.19 -8.85 -4.19
C ALA A 56 9.16 -9.93 -3.86
N ASP A 57 9.62 -11.14 -3.56
CA ASP A 57 8.72 -12.25 -3.23
C ASP A 57 8.02 -12.06 -1.88
N THR A 58 8.59 -11.30 -0.97
CA THR A 58 7.92 -10.95 0.29
C THR A 58 6.62 -10.20 0.01
N MET A 59 6.67 -9.24 -0.90
CA MET A 59 5.49 -8.46 -1.27
C MET A 59 4.45 -9.34 -1.96
N GLN A 60 4.89 -10.21 -2.87
CA GLN A 60 3.99 -11.12 -3.57
C GLN A 60 3.24 -12.04 -2.59
N LYS A 61 3.96 -12.60 -1.63
CA LYS A 61 3.36 -13.47 -0.62
C LYS A 61 2.33 -12.72 0.22
N PHE A 62 2.65 -11.50 0.59
CA PHE A 62 1.74 -10.68 1.38
C PHE A 62 0.44 -10.36 0.60
N MET A 63 0.56 -10.04 -0.68
CA MET A 63 -0.58 -9.65 -1.50
C MET A 63 -1.45 -10.83 -1.93
N GLN A 64 -0.93 -12.06 -1.88
CA GLN A 64 -1.69 -13.24 -2.24
C GLN A 64 -2.58 -13.74 -1.10
N ASN A 65 -2.41 -13.22 0.08
CA ASN A 65 -3.21 -13.65 1.24
C ASN A 65 -4.47 -12.78 1.40
#